data_e125667f80725337d57a0b4bc1fd82cc
#
_entry.id   e125667f80725337d57a0b4bc1fd82cc
#
_cell.length_a   1.000
_cell.length_b   1.000
_cell.length_c   1.000
_cell.angle_alpha   90.00
_cell.angle_beta   90.00
_cell.angle_gamma   90.00
#
_symmetry.space_group_name_H-M   'P 1'
#
loop_
_entity.id
_entity.type
_entity.pdbx_description
1 polymer ?
#
loop_
_entity_poly.entity_id
_entity_poly.type
_entity_poly.pdbx_seq_one_letter_code
_entity_poly.pdbx_strand_id
1 'polypeptide(L)'
;LGFLEKAAKSESPFMMYLAFNAPHDPRQAPKEFVDMYPVESIALPSSHMDMYPYKDSIGLGKKLRDEALAPFPRTAYAVRKNIQEYYAIITHMDAQIGKILDALEETGKKDNTYIIFTSDHGLAVGHHGLMGKQNMFDHSVRAPLILVGPGIPKNKKYKQHKLFSLLTNY
;
A
#
# COMPACT_ATOMS: atom_id res chain seq x y z
N LEU A 1 -6.49 13.47 -14.29
CA LEU A 1 -7.82 14.10 -14.36
C LEU A 1 -8.27 14.28 -15.80
N GLY A 2 -7.49 14.90 -16.71
CA GLY A 2 -7.90 15.15 -18.10
C GLY A 2 -8.39 13.93 -18.91
N PHE A 3 -7.99 12.69 -18.53
CA PHE A 3 -8.55 11.50 -19.12
C PHE A 3 -10.05 11.30 -18.71
N LEU A 4 -10.38 11.50 -17.45
CA LEU A 4 -11.75 11.38 -16.95
C LEU A 4 -12.68 12.41 -17.59
N GLU A 5 -12.21 13.65 -17.76
CA GLU A 5 -12.96 14.72 -18.45
C GLU A 5 -13.28 14.36 -19.90
N LYS A 6 -12.34 13.70 -20.60
CA LYS A 6 -12.57 13.19 -21.97
C LYS A 6 -13.53 12.00 -21.97
N ALA A 7 -13.34 11.04 -21.06
CA ALA A 7 -14.19 9.87 -20.92
C ALA A 7 -15.64 10.24 -20.57
N ALA A 8 -15.84 11.32 -19.77
CA ALA A 8 -17.16 11.83 -19.45
C ALA A 8 -17.98 12.22 -20.67
N LYS A 9 -17.33 12.77 -21.70
CA LYS A 9 -17.94 13.24 -22.96
C LYS A 9 -18.19 12.12 -23.98
N SER A 10 -17.76 10.89 -23.69
CA SER A 10 -17.89 9.74 -24.59
C SER A 10 -18.99 8.80 -24.12
N GLU A 11 -19.75 8.25 -25.07
CA GLU A 11 -20.70 7.17 -24.83
C GLU A 11 -20.00 5.79 -24.72
N SER A 12 -18.76 5.71 -25.14
CA SER A 12 -17.98 4.46 -25.06
C SER A 12 -17.54 4.15 -23.63
N PRO A 13 -17.50 2.86 -23.24
CA PRO A 13 -16.87 2.44 -21.99
C PRO A 13 -15.41 2.87 -21.93
N PHE A 14 -14.90 3.11 -20.73
CA PHE A 14 -13.48 3.38 -20.51
C PHE A 14 -12.89 2.41 -19.49
N MET A 15 -11.58 2.22 -19.59
CA MET A 15 -10.75 1.58 -18.57
C MET A 15 -9.58 2.50 -18.24
N MET A 16 -9.27 2.65 -16.95
CA MET A 16 -8.12 3.41 -16.48
C MET A 16 -7.33 2.56 -15.47
N TYR A 17 -6.07 2.30 -15.78
CA TYR A 17 -5.13 1.64 -14.87
C TYR A 17 -4.18 2.68 -14.30
N LEU A 18 -4.16 2.80 -12.96
CA LEU A 18 -3.33 3.76 -12.24
C LEU A 18 -2.30 3.01 -11.41
N ALA A 19 -1.05 3.02 -11.85
CA ALA A 19 0.07 2.45 -11.13
C ALA A 19 0.83 3.57 -10.40
N PHE A 20 0.62 3.66 -9.09
CA PHE A 20 1.40 4.57 -8.24
C PHE A 20 2.75 3.96 -7.91
N ASN A 21 3.82 4.77 -7.91
CA ASN A 21 5.10 4.33 -7.37
C ASN A 21 5.08 4.22 -5.84
N ALA A 22 4.30 5.08 -5.19
CA ALA A 22 4.06 5.01 -3.75
C ALA A 22 3.30 3.71 -3.39
N PRO A 23 3.59 3.10 -2.23
CA PRO A 23 4.53 3.50 -1.18
C PRO A 23 5.94 2.90 -1.32
N HIS A 24 6.37 2.54 -2.53
CA HIS A 24 7.72 2.05 -2.80
C HIS A 24 8.78 3.13 -2.47
N ASP A 25 9.98 2.71 -2.13
CA ASP A 25 11.11 3.64 -1.95
C ASP A 25 11.55 4.30 -3.29
N PRO A 26 12.11 5.52 -3.27
CA PRO A 26 12.34 6.37 -2.10
C PRO A 26 11.02 6.94 -1.54
N ARG A 27 10.82 6.78 -0.23
CA ARG A 27 9.61 7.22 0.46
C ARG A 27 9.68 8.72 0.78
N GLN A 28 9.46 9.53 -0.23
CA GLN A 28 9.47 10.99 -0.13
C GLN A 28 8.04 11.52 -0.22
N ALA A 29 7.61 12.23 0.82
CA ALA A 29 6.31 12.91 0.86
C ALA A 29 6.51 14.40 1.19
N PRO A 30 5.59 15.29 0.79
CA PRO A 30 5.60 16.67 1.22
C PRO A 30 5.61 16.78 2.75
N LYS A 31 6.24 17.84 3.26
CA LYS A 31 6.48 18.02 4.69
C LYS A 31 5.21 17.95 5.53
N GLU A 32 4.11 18.51 5.05
CA GLU A 32 2.81 18.46 5.72
C GLU A 32 2.34 17.04 6.04
N PHE A 33 2.60 16.07 5.17
CA PHE A 33 2.24 14.67 5.42
C PHE A 33 3.22 13.99 6.39
N VAL A 34 4.50 14.36 6.35
CA VAL A 34 5.51 13.85 7.30
C VAL A 34 5.21 14.33 8.72
N ASP A 35 4.83 15.60 8.87
CA ASP A 35 4.51 16.22 10.16
C ASP A 35 3.27 15.63 10.84
N MET A 36 2.39 14.96 10.07
CA MET A 36 1.24 14.23 10.64
C MET A 36 1.64 13.03 11.52
N TYR A 37 2.88 12.56 11.39
CA TYR A 37 3.38 11.35 12.05
C TYR A 37 4.66 11.62 12.85
N PRO A 38 4.61 12.33 14.01
CA PRO A 38 5.79 12.54 14.85
C PRO A 38 6.45 11.22 15.21
N VAL A 39 7.76 11.11 15.01
CA VAL A 39 8.53 9.85 15.20
C VAL A 39 8.32 9.27 16.61
N GLU A 40 8.21 10.15 17.61
CA GLU A 40 8.05 9.79 19.02
C GLU A 40 6.71 9.10 19.30
N SER A 41 5.67 9.42 18.52
CA SER A 41 4.33 8.84 18.67
C SER A 41 4.15 7.50 17.97
N ILE A 42 5.10 7.11 17.13
CA ILE A 42 5.00 5.87 16.35
C ILE A 42 5.31 4.67 17.23
N ALA A 43 4.35 3.78 17.38
CA ALA A 43 4.57 2.50 18.04
C ALA A 43 5.47 1.58 17.20
N LEU A 44 6.38 0.88 17.85
CA LEU A 44 7.12 -0.20 17.19
C LEU A 44 6.19 -1.38 16.92
N PRO A 45 6.40 -2.13 15.83
CA PRO A 45 5.70 -3.39 15.61
C PRO A 45 5.91 -4.34 16.81
N SER A 46 4.87 -5.07 17.20
CA SER A 46 4.97 -6.07 18.29
C SER A 46 5.98 -7.17 18.00
N SER A 47 6.26 -7.42 16.73
CA SER A 47 7.29 -8.35 16.25
C SER A 47 8.66 -7.67 16.00
N HIS A 48 8.86 -6.42 16.47
CA HIS A 48 10.14 -5.75 16.31
C HIS A 48 11.27 -6.52 16.98
N MET A 49 12.38 -6.63 16.27
CA MET A 49 13.66 -7.13 16.78
C MET A 49 14.81 -6.44 16.05
N ASP A 50 15.96 -6.35 16.71
CA ASP A 50 17.12 -5.67 16.15
C ASP A 50 17.67 -6.37 14.90
N MET A 51 17.50 -7.69 14.85
CA MET A 51 17.96 -8.51 13.74
C MET A 51 17.18 -9.83 13.67
N TYR A 52 16.65 -10.15 12.49
CA TYR A 52 16.04 -11.45 12.26
C TYR A 52 17.13 -12.56 12.30
N PRO A 53 17.02 -13.55 13.20
CA PRO A 53 18.10 -14.50 13.44
C PRO A 53 18.43 -15.37 12.23
N TYR A 54 17.46 -15.62 11.37
CA TYR A 54 17.61 -16.48 10.18
C TYR A 54 17.74 -15.69 8.86
N LYS A 55 17.96 -14.37 8.92
CA LYS A 55 17.97 -13.50 7.73
C LYS A 55 18.96 -13.98 6.64
N ASP A 56 20.13 -14.43 7.04
CA ASP A 56 21.15 -14.87 6.08
C ASP A 56 20.79 -16.23 5.45
N SER A 57 20.18 -17.13 6.24
CA SER A 57 19.73 -18.44 5.76
C SER A 57 18.60 -18.38 4.75
N ILE A 58 17.77 -17.32 4.79
CA ILE A 58 16.66 -17.11 3.85
C ILE A 58 16.95 -16.01 2.82
N GLY A 59 18.21 -15.59 2.69
CA GLY A 59 18.64 -14.62 1.70
C GLY A 59 18.28 -13.16 2.00
N LEU A 60 17.84 -12.82 3.21
CA LEU A 60 17.48 -11.46 3.64
C LEU A 60 18.62 -10.73 4.34
N GLY A 61 19.86 -11.01 3.91
CA GLY A 61 21.06 -10.38 4.46
C GLY A 61 21.23 -8.92 4.04
N LYS A 62 22.27 -8.28 4.60
CA LYS A 62 22.60 -6.86 4.38
C LYS A 62 22.78 -6.47 2.90
N LYS A 63 23.05 -7.42 2.02
CA LYS A 63 23.26 -7.18 0.57
C LYS A 63 21.97 -7.11 -0.21
N LEU A 64 20.85 -7.57 0.36
CA LEU A 64 19.56 -7.44 -0.30
C LEU A 64 19.14 -5.97 -0.32
N ARG A 65 18.74 -5.46 -1.49
CA ARG A 65 18.46 -4.05 -1.72
C ARG A 65 17.48 -3.47 -0.68
N ASP A 66 16.37 -4.14 -0.47
CA ASP A 66 15.31 -3.64 0.41
C ASP A 66 15.74 -3.68 1.88
N GLU A 67 16.56 -4.65 2.26
CA GLU A 67 17.12 -4.72 3.61
C GLU A 67 18.22 -3.67 3.86
N ALA A 68 18.85 -3.16 2.80
CA ALA A 68 19.83 -2.08 2.88
C ALA A 68 19.21 -0.69 3.10
N LEU A 69 17.88 -0.55 3.03
CA LEU A 69 17.16 0.71 3.26
C LEU A 69 17.25 1.22 4.71
N ALA A 70 17.62 0.38 5.65
CA ALA A 70 17.86 0.77 7.04
C ALA A 70 19.10 0.07 7.60
N PRO A 71 19.80 0.68 8.59
CA PRO A 71 21.00 0.09 9.18
C PRO A 71 20.68 -1.18 9.98
N PHE A 72 21.66 -2.06 10.11
CA PHE A 72 21.68 -3.13 11.09
C PHE A 72 22.62 -2.75 12.27
N PRO A 73 22.23 -3.00 13.51
CA PRO A 73 20.93 -3.53 13.96
C PRO A 73 19.76 -2.57 13.66
N ARG A 74 18.53 -3.08 13.64
CA ARG A 74 17.30 -2.30 13.46
C ARG A 74 16.95 -1.54 14.73
N THR A 75 17.58 -0.40 14.96
CA THR A 75 17.29 0.42 16.14
C THR A 75 15.84 0.91 16.14
N ALA A 76 15.28 1.10 17.33
CA ALA A 76 13.92 1.62 17.47
C ALA A 76 13.71 2.94 16.71
N TYR A 77 14.69 3.85 16.76
CA TYR A 77 14.64 5.11 16.02
C TYR A 77 14.59 4.89 14.50
N ALA A 78 15.48 4.04 13.96
CA ALA A 78 15.51 3.78 12.53
C ALA A 78 14.19 3.16 12.03
N VAL A 79 13.60 2.25 12.80
CA VAL A 79 12.29 1.63 12.46
C VAL A 79 11.19 2.67 12.50
N ARG A 80 11.08 3.48 13.57
CA ARG A 80 10.08 4.54 13.65
C ARG A 80 10.20 5.55 12.52
N LYS A 81 11.42 5.93 12.16
CA LYS A 81 11.67 6.85 11.04
C LYS A 81 11.20 6.27 9.71
N ASN A 82 11.48 5.01 9.44
CA ASN A 82 10.98 4.33 8.25
C ASN A 82 9.45 4.20 8.22
N ILE A 83 8.82 3.95 9.38
CA ILE A 83 7.35 3.91 9.49
C ILE A 83 6.75 5.30 9.26
N GLN A 84 7.35 6.36 9.81
CA GLN A 84 6.93 7.74 9.56
C GLN A 84 6.87 8.03 8.05
N GLU A 85 7.95 7.76 7.35
CA GLU A 85 8.04 8.00 5.90
C GLU A 85 7.04 7.15 5.12
N TYR A 86 6.83 5.91 5.55
CA TYR A 86 5.86 4.99 4.95
C TYR A 86 4.42 5.46 5.13
N TYR A 87 4.05 5.91 6.32
CA TYR A 87 2.72 6.46 6.59
C TYR A 87 2.49 7.77 5.84
N ALA A 88 3.49 8.66 5.83
CA ALA A 88 3.40 9.94 5.15
C ALA A 88 3.17 9.78 3.64
N ILE A 89 3.92 8.89 2.99
CA ILE A 89 3.75 8.67 1.54
C ILE A 89 2.43 7.97 1.21
N ILE A 90 1.93 7.09 2.08
CA ILE A 90 0.60 6.47 1.90
C ILE A 90 -0.49 7.54 2.02
N THR A 91 -0.43 8.40 3.04
CA THR A 91 -1.42 9.47 3.23
C THR A 91 -1.39 10.48 2.08
N HIS A 92 -0.20 10.79 1.57
CA HIS A 92 -0.09 11.62 0.37
C HIS A 92 -0.72 10.94 -0.86
N MET A 93 -0.45 9.66 -1.09
CA MET A 93 -1.05 8.88 -2.17
C MET A 93 -2.58 8.83 -2.03
N ASP A 94 -3.08 8.58 -0.83
CA ASP A 94 -4.52 8.53 -0.53
C ASP A 94 -5.20 9.87 -0.88
N ALA A 95 -4.58 11.00 -0.52
CA ALA A 95 -5.07 12.32 -0.89
C ALA A 95 -5.12 12.54 -2.42
N GLN A 96 -4.19 11.95 -3.19
CA GLN A 96 -4.25 12.03 -4.66
C GLN A 96 -5.33 11.10 -5.24
N ILE A 97 -5.53 9.92 -4.64
CA ILE A 97 -6.61 9.01 -5.01
C ILE A 97 -7.96 9.69 -4.75
N GLY A 98 -8.12 10.38 -3.62
CA GLY A 98 -9.32 11.17 -3.33
C GLY A 98 -9.68 12.13 -4.47
N LYS A 99 -8.72 12.92 -4.95
CA LYS A 99 -8.93 13.85 -6.08
C LYS A 99 -9.38 13.14 -7.38
N ILE A 100 -8.94 11.90 -7.60
CA ILE A 100 -9.35 11.12 -8.77
C ILE A 100 -10.78 10.62 -8.60
N LEU A 101 -11.15 10.20 -7.39
CA LEU A 101 -12.50 9.76 -7.07
C LEU A 101 -13.51 10.93 -7.14
N ASP A 102 -13.12 12.10 -6.64
CA ASP A 102 -13.91 13.33 -6.76
C ASP A 102 -14.15 13.69 -8.23
N ALA A 103 -13.10 13.68 -9.06
CA ALA A 103 -13.22 13.93 -10.48
C ALA A 103 -14.08 12.88 -11.21
N LEU A 104 -14.05 11.61 -10.79
CA LEU A 104 -14.96 10.59 -11.33
C LEU A 104 -16.41 10.89 -10.95
N GLU A 105 -16.67 11.34 -9.73
CA GLU A 105 -17.99 11.73 -9.27
C GLU A 105 -18.54 12.91 -10.08
N GLU A 106 -17.71 13.94 -10.30
CA GLU A 106 -18.07 15.11 -11.11
C GLU A 106 -18.45 14.76 -12.56
N THR A 107 -17.94 13.65 -13.11
CA THR A 107 -18.35 13.16 -14.44
C THR A 107 -19.76 12.58 -14.49
N GLY A 108 -20.37 12.29 -13.34
CA GLY A 108 -21.65 11.58 -13.23
C GLY A 108 -21.57 10.08 -13.56
N LYS A 109 -20.38 9.54 -13.83
CA LYS A 109 -20.20 8.12 -14.20
C LYS A 109 -19.83 7.20 -13.03
N LYS A 110 -19.67 7.74 -11.82
CA LYS A 110 -19.26 6.99 -10.62
C LYS A 110 -20.15 5.78 -10.34
N ASP A 111 -21.47 5.96 -10.41
CA ASP A 111 -22.42 4.89 -10.07
C ASP A 111 -22.47 3.76 -11.13
N ASN A 112 -21.87 3.97 -12.30
CA ASN A 112 -21.72 2.98 -13.36
C ASN A 112 -20.24 2.63 -13.61
N THR A 113 -19.40 2.75 -12.58
CA THR A 113 -17.97 2.46 -12.68
C THR A 113 -17.55 1.45 -11.60
N TYR A 114 -16.83 0.42 -11.99
CA TYR A 114 -16.15 -0.48 -11.05
C TYR A 114 -14.79 0.11 -10.68
N ILE A 115 -14.50 0.19 -9.40
CA ILE A 115 -13.22 0.64 -8.85
C ILE A 115 -12.59 -0.54 -8.14
N ILE A 116 -11.35 -0.85 -8.51
CA ILE A 116 -10.55 -1.90 -7.88
C ILE A 116 -9.29 -1.25 -7.31
N PHE A 117 -9.11 -1.36 -5.99
CA PHE A 117 -7.88 -0.96 -5.32
C PHE A 117 -7.18 -2.19 -4.78
N THR A 118 -5.92 -2.36 -5.15
CA THR A 118 -5.10 -3.49 -4.69
C THR A 118 -3.61 -3.14 -4.71
N SER A 119 -2.80 -4.05 -4.19
CA SER A 119 -1.34 -4.02 -4.27
C SER A 119 -0.86 -5.42 -4.65
N ASP A 120 0.31 -5.52 -5.26
CA ASP A 120 0.97 -6.78 -5.59
C ASP A 120 1.48 -7.51 -4.34
N HIS A 121 1.95 -6.76 -3.33
CA HIS A 121 2.44 -7.27 -2.04
C HIS A 121 2.39 -6.18 -0.97
N GLY A 122 2.72 -6.55 0.27
CA GLY A 122 2.95 -5.63 1.37
C GLY A 122 4.43 -5.35 1.62
N LEU A 123 4.77 -4.87 2.82
CA LEU A 123 6.14 -4.49 3.19
C LEU A 123 6.37 -4.66 4.69
N ALA A 124 7.56 -5.09 5.10
CA ALA A 124 7.89 -5.36 6.50
C ALA A 124 7.98 -4.09 7.36
N VAL A 125 8.71 -3.10 6.93
CA VAL A 125 8.95 -1.80 7.61
C VAL A 125 9.19 -1.96 9.12
N GLY A 126 10.10 -2.86 9.51
CA GLY A 126 10.49 -3.11 10.89
C GLY A 126 9.87 -4.35 11.55
N HIS A 127 8.85 -4.96 10.96
CA HIS A 127 8.37 -6.27 11.44
C HIS A 127 9.46 -7.33 11.32
N HIS A 128 9.65 -8.12 12.38
CA HIS A 128 10.68 -9.18 12.46
C HIS A 128 12.11 -8.68 12.19
N GLY A 129 12.38 -7.39 12.41
CA GLY A 129 13.69 -6.80 12.06
C GLY A 129 13.98 -6.73 10.56
N LEU A 130 12.95 -6.83 9.71
CA LEU A 130 13.04 -6.77 8.26
C LEU A 130 12.48 -5.44 7.74
N MET A 131 12.95 -5.01 6.56
CA MET A 131 12.47 -3.82 5.87
C MET A 131 11.71 -4.15 4.59
N GLY A 132 12.12 -5.21 3.93
CA GLY A 132 11.64 -5.60 2.60
C GLY A 132 10.39 -6.47 2.58
N LYS A 133 10.21 -7.14 1.47
CA LYS A 133 9.02 -7.90 1.09
C LYS A 133 9.32 -9.32 0.61
N GLN A 134 10.61 -9.66 0.44
CA GLN A 134 11.07 -10.95 -0.12
C GLN A 134 10.97 -12.07 0.91
N ASN A 135 9.79 -12.21 1.53
CA ASN A 135 9.51 -13.20 2.55
C ASN A 135 8.02 -13.57 2.55
N MET A 136 7.66 -14.64 3.24
CA MET A 136 6.29 -15.17 3.29
C MET A 136 5.52 -14.77 4.56
N PHE A 137 5.98 -13.76 5.28
CA PHE A 137 5.23 -13.23 6.41
C PHE A 137 3.99 -12.46 5.96
N ASP A 138 2.98 -12.40 6.82
CA ASP A 138 1.70 -11.72 6.57
C ASP A 138 1.86 -10.29 6.04
N HIS A 139 2.82 -9.53 6.57
CA HIS A 139 3.08 -8.17 6.10
C HIS A 139 3.53 -8.08 4.63
N SER A 140 4.03 -9.17 4.06
CA SER A 140 4.44 -9.22 2.66
C SER A 140 3.37 -9.84 1.76
N VAL A 141 2.66 -10.89 2.22
CA VAL A 141 1.76 -11.66 1.36
C VAL A 141 0.29 -11.24 1.44
N ARG A 142 -0.11 -10.47 2.46
CA ARG A 142 -1.49 -9.99 2.62
C ARG A 142 -1.66 -8.61 2.01
N ALA A 143 -1.85 -8.57 0.69
CA ALA A 143 -2.19 -7.35 -0.01
C ALA A 143 -3.66 -6.93 0.23
N PRO A 144 -3.97 -5.63 0.24
CA PRO A 144 -5.36 -5.16 0.29
C PRO A 144 -6.09 -5.48 -1.01
N LEU A 145 -7.40 -5.68 -0.93
CA LEU A 145 -8.29 -5.70 -2.07
C LEU A 145 -9.61 -5.02 -1.71
N ILE A 146 -9.91 -3.94 -2.40
CA ILE A 146 -11.17 -3.20 -2.26
C ILE A 146 -11.86 -3.17 -3.61
N LEU A 147 -13.14 -3.55 -3.62
CA LEU A 147 -14.00 -3.51 -4.81
C LEU A 147 -15.19 -2.61 -4.52
N VAL A 148 -15.45 -1.67 -5.41
CA VAL A 148 -16.60 -0.77 -5.36
C VAL A 148 -17.25 -0.73 -6.76
N GLY A 149 -18.57 -0.71 -6.83
CA GLY A 149 -19.27 -0.59 -8.12
C GLY A 149 -20.69 -1.13 -8.08
N PRO A 150 -21.39 -1.08 -9.24
CA PRO A 150 -22.76 -1.55 -9.37
C PRO A 150 -22.92 -2.99 -8.89
N GLY A 151 -23.93 -3.25 -8.06
CA GLY A 151 -24.21 -4.59 -7.55
C GLY A 151 -23.27 -5.13 -6.46
N ILE A 152 -22.19 -4.42 -6.15
CA ILE A 152 -21.26 -4.84 -5.08
C ILE A 152 -21.86 -4.42 -3.71
N PRO A 153 -22.05 -5.38 -2.78
CA PRO A 153 -22.61 -5.07 -1.47
C PRO A 153 -21.72 -4.12 -0.67
N LYS A 154 -22.28 -3.05 -0.13
CA LYS A 154 -21.58 -2.09 0.72
C LYS A 154 -21.18 -2.71 2.06
N ASN A 155 -20.02 -2.31 2.58
CA ASN A 155 -19.52 -2.66 3.93
C ASN A 155 -19.37 -4.16 4.23
N LYS A 156 -19.26 -5.02 3.24
CA LYS A 156 -18.96 -6.43 3.45
C LYS A 156 -17.46 -6.69 3.46
N LYS A 157 -16.98 -7.30 4.56
CA LYS A 157 -15.62 -7.84 4.64
C LYS A 157 -15.69 -9.33 4.34
N TYR A 158 -14.93 -9.76 3.35
CA TYR A 158 -14.78 -11.18 3.02
C TYR A 158 -13.49 -11.72 3.62
N LYS A 159 -13.54 -12.93 4.19
CA LYS A 159 -12.31 -13.64 4.59
C LYS A 159 -11.58 -14.11 3.34
N GLN A 160 -10.27 -14.02 3.36
CA GLN A 160 -9.34 -14.26 2.24
C GLN A 160 -9.63 -15.53 1.40
N HIS A 161 -10.04 -16.65 2.03
CA HIS A 161 -10.32 -17.92 1.32
C HIS A 161 -11.61 -17.91 0.49
N LYS A 162 -12.55 -17.00 0.74
CA LYS A 162 -13.76 -16.89 -0.10
C LYS A 162 -13.51 -16.12 -1.40
N LEU A 163 -12.56 -15.19 -1.39
CA LEU A 163 -12.20 -14.46 -2.61
C LEU A 163 -11.42 -15.35 -3.58
N PHE A 164 -10.53 -16.20 -3.07
CA PHE A 164 -9.76 -17.14 -3.88
C PHE A 164 -10.67 -18.15 -4.60
N SER A 165 -11.74 -18.62 -3.95
CA SER A 165 -12.71 -19.54 -4.56
C SER A 165 -13.57 -18.87 -5.64
N LEU A 166 -13.75 -17.56 -5.63
CA LEU A 166 -14.46 -16.82 -6.68
C LEU A 166 -13.60 -16.62 -7.94
N LEU A 167 -12.28 -16.54 -7.79
CA LEU A 167 -11.35 -16.38 -8.92
C LEU A 167 -10.95 -17.70 -9.58
N THR A 168 -11.15 -18.85 -8.90
CA THR A 168 -10.81 -20.19 -9.44
C THR A 168 -11.97 -20.92 -10.10
N ASN A 169 -13.16 -20.34 -10.13
CA ASN A 169 -14.36 -20.92 -10.76
C ASN A 169 -14.69 -20.30 -12.13
N TYR A 170 -13.69 -19.72 -12.82
CA TYR A 170 -13.78 -19.30 -14.22
C TYR A 170 -12.74 -20.03 -15.07
#